data_f92bc31eee6ec07feb8d081f42a1ed34
#
_entry.id   f92bc31eee6ec07feb8d081f42a1ed34
#
_cell.length_a   1.000
_cell.length_b   1.000
_cell.length_c   1.000
_cell.angle_alpha   90.00
_cell.angle_beta   90.00
_cell.angle_gamma   90.00
#
_symmetry.space_group_name_H-M   'P 1'
#
loop_
_entity.id
_entity.type
_entity.pdbx_description
1 polymer ?
#
loop_
_entity_poly.entity_id
_entity_poly.type
_entity_poly.pdbx_seq_one_letter_code
_entity_poly.pdbx_strand_id
1 'polypeptide(L)'
;MPAVVPVAMPAPLPPPPTTVAPMPRPASASEAAVVAPVGAPAIPPVAAAVESVDDRALVGQTLQRYRSAYEGLDAGSAQAVWPAVNQAALARAFDGLQSQTLTFDTCDVRVRGDAATATCRGSARYVPKIGSREPRVEPRVWNFTLHKDGGEWMIDNARAER
;
A
#
# COMPACT_ATOMS: atom_id res chain seq x y z
N MET A 1 27.65 11.59 42.90
CA MET A 1 27.32 12.11 41.56
C MET A 1 27.74 11.05 40.54
N PRO A 2 26.83 10.31 39.92
CA PRO A 2 27.19 9.37 38.88
C PRO A 2 27.33 10.10 37.53
N ALA A 3 28.44 9.85 36.85
CA ALA A 3 28.75 10.44 35.54
C ALA A 3 27.84 9.87 34.46
N VAL A 4 27.20 10.77 33.70
CA VAL A 4 26.42 10.43 32.52
C VAL A 4 27.39 10.18 31.35
N VAL A 5 27.45 8.95 30.86
CA VAL A 5 28.21 8.58 29.66
C VAL A 5 27.37 8.94 28.43
N PRO A 6 27.86 9.76 27.50
CA PRO A 6 27.12 10.04 26.26
C PRO A 6 27.16 8.81 25.35
N VAL A 7 25.98 8.30 25.00
CA VAL A 7 25.83 7.27 23.98
C VAL A 7 26.06 7.90 22.61
N ALA A 8 27.14 7.49 21.95
CA ALA A 8 27.47 7.91 20.60
C ALA A 8 26.42 7.37 19.61
N MET A 9 25.77 8.27 18.86
CA MET A 9 24.90 7.91 17.74
C MET A 9 25.75 7.29 16.61
N PRO A 10 25.34 6.16 16.03
CA PRO A 10 26.01 5.62 14.84
C PRO A 10 25.79 6.55 13.65
N ALA A 11 26.85 6.82 12.91
CA ALA A 11 26.87 7.64 11.72
C ALA A 11 26.02 7.02 10.59
N PRO A 12 25.37 7.84 9.75
CA PRO A 12 24.61 7.35 8.60
C PRO A 12 25.56 6.73 7.56
N LEU A 13 25.17 5.55 7.03
CA LEU A 13 25.88 4.84 5.97
C LEU A 13 25.87 5.67 4.66
N PRO A 14 26.96 5.68 3.89
CA PRO A 14 27.01 6.35 2.59
C PRO A 14 26.11 5.66 1.56
N PRO A 15 25.53 6.40 0.61
CA PRO A 15 24.69 5.83 -0.44
C PRO A 15 25.52 4.96 -1.40
N PRO A 16 24.89 3.89 -1.98
CA PRO A 16 25.59 3.04 -2.94
C PRO A 16 25.92 3.80 -4.24
N PRO A 17 27.00 3.43 -4.94
CA PRO A 17 27.41 4.09 -6.17
C PRO A 17 26.39 3.86 -7.28
N THR A 18 25.99 4.94 -7.94
CA THR A 18 25.10 4.94 -9.10
C THR A 18 25.89 4.38 -10.30
N THR A 19 25.58 3.15 -10.69
CA THR A 19 26.11 2.57 -11.92
C THR A 19 25.36 3.18 -13.11
N VAL A 20 26.04 4.08 -13.83
CA VAL A 20 25.55 4.64 -15.10
C VAL A 20 25.62 3.55 -16.15
N ALA A 21 24.46 3.10 -16.63
CA ALA A 21 24.39 2.21 -17.79
C ALA A 21 24.73 2.97 -19.09
N PRO A 22 25.54 2.41 -20.01
CA PRO A 22 25.85 3.05 -21.28
C PRO A 22 24.64 3.06 -22.20
N MET A 23 24.36 4.23 -22.81
CA MET A 23 23.35 4.43 -23.83
C MET A 23 23.68 3.60 -25.08
N PRO A 24 22.72 2.88 -25.70
CA PRO A 24 22.92 2.35 -27.03
C PRO A 24 22.82 3.44 -28.08
N ARG A 25 23.82 3.45 -28.96
CA ARG A 25 23.93 4.32 -30.15
C ARG A 25 22.80 4.02 -31.14
N PRO A 26 22.24 5.01 -31.84
CA PRO A 26 21.31 4.76 -32.92
C PRO A 26 22.09 4.26 -34.16
N ALA A 27 21.72 3.09 -34.66
CA ALA A 27 22.14 2.62 -35.98
C ALA A 27 21.20 3.20 -37.03
N SER A 28 21.80 3.86 -38.01
CA SER A 28 21.13 4.46 -39.15
C SER A 28 20.60 3.41 -40.15
N ALA A 29 19.42 3.72 -40.66
CA ALA A 29 18.91 3.57 -42.02
C ALA A 29 19.01 2.22 -42.75
N SER A 30 17.90 1.71 -43.20
CA SER A 30 17.66 1.48 -44.62
C SER A 30 16.17 1.45 -44.92
N GLU A 31 15.80 2.24 -45.90
CA GLU A 31 14.51 2.29 -46.58
C GLU A 31 14.15 0.92 -47.18
N ALA A 32 12.96 0.44 -46.90
CA ALA A 32 12.20 -0.38 -47.83
C ALA A 32 10.72 -0.08 -47.60
N ALA A 33 10.16 0.65 -48.56
CA ALA A 33 8.73 0.87 -48.63
C ALA A 33 8.03 -0.44 -48.93
N VAL A 34 7.24 -0.93 -47.98
CA VAL A 34 6.22 -1.94 -48.21
C VAL A 34 4.89 -1.39 -47.78
N VAL A 35 4.01 -1.24 -48.76
CA VAL A 35 2.63 -0.79 -48.59
C VAL A 35 1.94 -1.69 -47.57
N ALA A 36 1.58 -1.11 -46.43
CA ALA A 36 0.78 -1.77 -45.41
C ALA A 36 -0.69 -1.74 -45.81
N PRO A 37 -1.43 -2.86 -45.72
CA PRO A 37 -2.89 -2.81 -45.75
C PRO A 37 -3.41 -2.07 -44.52
N VAL A 38 -4.39 -1.20 -44.77
CA VAL A 38 -5.14 -0.47 -43.75
C VAL A 38 -5.71 -1.47 -42.74
N GLY A 39 -5.03 -1.60 -41.60
CA GLY A 39 -5.53 -2.37 -40.48
C GLY A 39 -6.66 -1.60 -39.81
N ALA A 40 -7.80 -2.26 -39.68
CA ALA A 40 -8.92 -1.76 -38.91
C ALA A 40 -8.48 -1.32 -37.48
N PRO A 41 -9.07 -0.28 -36.90
CA PRO A 41 -8.74 0.12 -35.53
C PRO A 41 -9.03 -1.06 -34.57
N ALA A 42 -8.00 -1.56 -33.91
CA ALA A 42 -8.13 -2.59 -32.91
C ALA A 42 -8.94 -1.98 -31.75
N ILE A 43 -10.21 -2.35 -31.66
CA ILE A 43 -11.06 -2.04 -30.51
C ILE A 43 -10.41 -2.77 -29.32
N PRO A 44 -9.98 -2.07 -28.25
CA PRO A 44 -9.46 -2.76 -27.07
C PRO A 44 -10.54 -3.68 -26.52
N PRO A 45 -10.20 -4.92 -26.14
CA PRO A 45 -11.19 -5.86 -25.66
C PRO A 45 -11.91 -5.31 -24.44
N VAL A 46 -13.21 -5.06 -24.58
CA VAL A 46 -14.10 -4.53 -23.52
C VAL A 46 -14.03 -5.41 -22.26
N ALA A 47 -13.74 -6.71 -22.41
CA ALA A 47 -13.57 -7.65 -21.29
C ALA A 47 -12.46 -7.25 -20.31
N ALA A 48 -11.31 -6.76 -20.76
CA ALA A 48 -10.22 -6.36 -19.89
C ALA A 48 -10.57 -5.10 -19.05
N ALA A 49 -11.42 -4.23 -19.57
CA ALA A 49 -11.89 -3.04 -18.84
C ALA A 49 -12.91 -3.41 -17.74
N VAL A 50 -13.76 -4.40 -17.99
CA VAL A 50 -14.75 -4.88 -17.01
C VAL A 50 -14.07 -5.60 -15.85
N GLU A 51 -13.12 -6.50 -16.13
CA GLU A 51 -12.33 -7.19 -15.08
C GLU A 51 -11.59 -6.21 -14.18
N SER A 52 -11.00 -5.16 -14.74
CA SER A 52 -10.28 -4.15 -13.95
C SER A 52 -11.20 -3.30 -13.05
N VAL A 53 -12.47 -3.13 -13.41
CA VAL A 53 -13.47 -2.43 -12.57
C VAL A 53 -13.89 -3.31 -11.41
N ASP A 54 -14.16 -4.59 -11.66
CA ASP A 54 -14.53 -5.56 -10.63
C ASP A 54 -13.38 -5.75 -9.63
N ASP A 55 -12.15 -5.87 -10.10
CA ASP A 55 -10.98 -6.02 -9.25
C ASP A 55 -10.72 -4.78 -8.38
N ARG A 56 -10.96 -3.57 -8.89
CA ARG A 56 -10.89 -2.36 -8.06
C ARG A 56 -11.92 -2.37 -6.94
N ALA A 57 -13.14 -2.83 -7.23
CA ALA A 57 -14.19 -2.96 -6.22
C ALA A 57 -13.79 -4.00 -5.15
N LEU A 58 -13.22 -5.14 -5.56
CA LEU A 58 -12.74 -6.18 -4.65
C LEU A 58 -11.58 -5.70 -3.79
N VAL A 59 -10.61 -4.96 -4.35
CA VAL A 59 -9.55 -4.29 -3.58
C VAL A 59 -10.17 -3.34 -2.56
N GLY A 60 -11.16 -2.54 -2.97
CA GLY A 60 -11.90 -1.66 -2.07
C GLY A 60 -12.54 -2.41 -0.90
N GLN A 61 -13.12 -3.59 -1.13
CA GLN A 61 -13.68 -4.44 -0.08
C GLN A 61 -12.59 -4.93 0.88
N THR A 62 -11.41 -5.31 0.39
CA THR A 62 -10.28 -5.72 1.24
C THR A 62 -9.82 -4.56 2.13
N LEU A 63 -9.73 -3.34 1.59
CA LEU A 63 -9.42 -2.13 2.38
C LEU A 63 -10.49 -1.82 3.43
N GLN A 64 -11.76 -2.08 3.15
CA GLN A 64 -12.85 -1.95 4.13
C GLN A 64 -12.73 -2.98 5.25
N ARG A 65 -12.41 -4.24 4.94
CA ARG A 65 -12.14 -5.28 5.95
C ARG A 65 -10.94 -4.89 6.83
N TYR A 66 -9.85 -4.37 6.23
CA TYR A 66 -8.71 -3.85 6.96
C TYR A 66 -9.12 -2.74 7.95
N ARG A 67 -9.90 -1.75 7.47
CA ARG A 67 -10.42 -0.68 8.31
C ARG A 67 -11.25 -1.22 9.47
N SER A 68 -12.21 -2.10 9.18
CA SER A 68 -13.08 -2.71 10.20
C SER A 68 -12.31 -3.48 11.26
N ALA A 69 -11.24 -4.21 10.87
CA ALA A 69 -10.38 -4.92 11.81
C ALA A 69 -9.66 -3.97 12.78
N TYR A 70 -9.16 -2.84 12.25
CA TYR A 70 -8.52 -1.81 13.07
C TYR A 70 -9.51 -1.05 13.95
N GLU A 71 -10.72 -0.77 13.48
CA GLU A 71 -11.79 -0.16 14.27
C GLU A 71 -12.28 -1.09 15.38
N GLY A 72 -12.33 -2.41 15.10
CA GLY A 72 -12.65 -3.44 16.07
C GLY A 72 -11.50 -3.78 17.02
N LEU A 73 -10.30 -3.25 16.81
CA LEU A 73 -9.06 -3.61 17.52
C LEU A 73 -8.82 -5.13 17.49
N ASP A 74 -9.15 -5.76 16.37
CA ASP A 74 -9.07 -7.20 16.16
C ASP A 74 -7.87 -7.55 15.28
N ALA A 75 -6.79 -8.00 15.93
CA ALA A 75 -5.57 -8.41 15.25
C ALA A 75 -5.74 -9.70 14.43
N GLY A 76 -6.69 -10.56 14.79
CA GLY A 76 -7.03 -11.77 14.02
C GLY A 76 -7.68 -11.43 12.69
N SER A 77 -8.69 -10.58 12.71
CA SER A 77 -9.35 -10.06 11.50
C SER A 77 -8.39 -9.26 10.62
N ALA A 78 -7.46 -8.51 11.22
CA ALA A 78 -6.41 -7.82 10.48
C ALA A 78 -5.48 -8.80 9.76
N GLN A 79 -5.09 -9.90 10.42
CA GLN A 79 -4.25 -10.94 9.83
C GLN A 79 -4.97 -11.68 8.69
N ALA A 80 -6.28 -11.86 8.77
CA ALA A 80 -7.05 -12.51 7.71
C ALA A 80 -6.99 -11.75 6.37
N VAL A 81 -6.86 -10.42 6.40
CA VAL A 81 -6.72 -9.60 5.18
C VAL A 81 -5.27 -9.21 4.89
N TRP A 82 -4.40 -9.30 5.89
CA TRP A 82 -2.96 -9.02 5.79
C TRP A 82 -2.14 -10.13 6.46
N PRO A 83 -1.91 -11.27 5.78
CA PRO A 83 -1.27 -12.45 6.37
C PRO A 83 0.15 -12.18 6.89
N ALA A 84 0.88 -11.25 6.25
CA ALA A 84 2.25 -10.89 6.64
C ALA A 84 2.34 -10.00 7.90
N VAL A 85 1.20 -9.54 8.46
CA VAL A 85 1.21 -8.71 9.67
C VAL A 85 1.69 -9.51 10.87
N ASN A 86 2.49 -8.89 11.72
CA ASN A 86 2.81 -9.49 13.03
C ASN A 86 1.61 -9.32 13.97
N GLN A 87 0.74 -10.36 14.00
CA GLN A 87 -0.49 -10.37 14.77
C GLN A 87 -0.24 -10.10 16.27
N ALA A 88 0.79 -10.70 16.86
CA ALA A 88 1.09 -10.54 18.27
C ALA A 88 1.55 -9.10 18.62
N ALA A 89 2.32 -8.47 17.73
CA ALA A 89 2.70 -7.07 17.89
C ALA A 89 1.50 -6.13 17.71
N LEU A 90 0.64 -6.42 16.73
CA LEU A 90 -0.58 -5.65 16.49
C LEU A 90 -1.57 -5.76 17.65
N ALA A 91 -1.79 -6.96 18.19
CA ALA A 91 -2.64 -7.18 19.36
C ALA A 91 -2.16 -6.36 20.57
N ARG A 92 -0.85 -6.37 20.84
CA ARG A 92 -0.27 -5.53 21.92
C ARG A 92 -0.46 -4.04 21.68
N ALA A 93 -0.37 -3.59 20.42
CA ALA A 93 -0.65 -2.19 20.09
C ALA A 93 -2.12 -1.84 20.33
N PHE A 94 -3.05 -2.72 19.98
CA PHE A 94 -4.48 -2.56 20.20
C PHE A 94 -4.85 -2.61 21.68
N ASP A 95 -4.16 -3.42 22.48
CA ASP A 95 -4.36 -3.46 23.94
C ASP A 95 -4.13 -2.11 24.63
N GLY A 96 -3.30 -1.25 24.03
CA GLY A 96 -3.06 0.12 24.50
C GLY A 96 -4.16 1.13 24.14
N LEU A 97 -5.12 0.74 23.30
CA LEU A 97 -6.16 1.62 22.78
C LEU A 97 -7.53 1.28 23.38
N GLN A 98 -8.30 2.29 23.73
CA GLN A 98 -9.70 2.17 24.11
C GLN A 98 -10.58 2.09 22.87
N SER A 99 -10.26 2.87 21.84
CA SER A 99 -10.94 2.88 20.55
C SER A 99 -10.02 3.40 19.46
N GLN A 100 -10.30 2.97 18.23
CA GLN A 100 -9.64 3.47 17.02
C GLN A 100 -10.67 3.56 15.90
N THR A 101 -10.58 4.60 15.08
CA THR A 101 -11.37 4.77 13.85
C THR A 101 -10.44 5.21 12.73
N LEU A 102 -10.51 4.55 11.60
CA LEU A 102 -9.80 4.93 10.39
C LEU A 102 -10.80 5.51 9.39
N THR A 103 -10.52 6.70 8.89
CA THR A 103 -11.30 7.32 7.82
C THR A 103 -10.46 7.39 6.57
N PHE A 104 -10.93 6.83 5.47
CA PHE A 104 -10.36 6.97 4.16
C PHE A 104 -11.22 7.95 3.36
N ASP A 105 -10.73 9.18 3.17
CA ASP A 105 -11.45 10.22 2.43
C ASP A 105 -11.34 9.98 0.93
N THR A 106 -10.15 9.60 0.47
CA THR A 106 -9.89 9.29 -0.93
C THR A 106 -8.92 8.10 -1.02
N CYS A 107 -9.19 7.18 -1.94
CA CYS A 107 -8.29 6.08 -2.28
C CYS A 107 -8.06 6.02 -3.79
N ASP A 108 -6.80 6.09 -4.21
CA ASP A 108 -6.37 5.82 -5.59
C ASP A 108 -5.96 4.35 -5.68
N VAL A 109 -6.72 3.55 -6.41
CA VAL A 109 -6.49 2.11 -6.58
C VAL A 109 -6.05 1.84 -8.01
N ARG A 110 -4.92 1.17 -8.17
CA ARG A 110 -4.36 0.74 -9.45
C ARG A 110 -4.19 -0.77 -9.45
N VAL A 111 -4.86 -1.42 -10.37
CA VAL A 111 -4.79 -2.88 -10.57
C VAL A 111 -4.00 -3.18 -11.83
N ARG A 112 -3.13 -4.18 -11.76
CA ARG A 112 -2.34 -4.71 -12.87
C ARG A 112 -2.28 -6.24 -12.76
N GLY A 113 -3.15 -6.94 -13.49
CA GLY A 113 -3.27 -8.38 -13.36
C GLY A 113 -3.59 -8.78 -11.91
N ASP A 114 -2.79 -9.66 -11.33
CA ASP A 114 -2.95 -10.15 -9.96
C ASP A 114 -2.26 -9.28 -8.90
N ALA A 115 -1.77 -8.11 -9.26
CA ALA A 115 -1.17 -7.15 -8.34
C ALA A 115 -1.94 -5.84 -8.32
N ALA A 116 -2.05 -5.23 -7.14
CA ALA A 116 -2.66 -3.92 -6.97
C ALA A 116 -1.87 -3.05 -6.00
N THR A 117 -1.99 -1.75 -6.19
CA THR A 117 -1.53 -0.73 -5.25
C THR A 117 -2.67 0.19 -4.90
N ALA A 118 -2.76 0.60 -3.64
CA ALA A 118 -3.74 1.59 -3.20
C ALA A 118 -3.06 2.64 -2.33
N THR A 119 -3.32 3.90 -2.62
CA THR A 119 -2.91 5.02 -1.77
C THR A 119 -4.17 5.70 -1.25
N CYS A 120 -4.40 5.58 0.06
CA CYS A 120 -5.54 6.15 0.74
C CYS A 120 -5.11 7.33 1.61
N ARG A 121 -5.80 8.45 1.50
CA ARG A 121 -5.63 9.63 2.34
C ARG A 121 -6.83 9.78 3.27
N GLY A 122 -6.57 10.20 4.50
CA GLY A 122 -7.62 10.35 5.47
C GLY A 122 -7.08 10.64 6.86
N SER A 123 -7.73 10.13 7.89
CA SER A 123 -7.33 10.35 9.27
C SER A 123 -7.46 9.09 10.13
N ALA A 124 -6.62 8.98 11.14
CA ALA A 124 -6.74 8.03 12.22
C ALA A 124 -7.16 8.76 13.49
N ARG A 125 -8.27 8.36 14.08
CA ARG A 125 -8.73 8.82 15.40
C ARG A 125 -8.56 7.69 16.39
N TYR A 126 -7.92 7.94 17.51
CA TYR A 126 -7.74 6.94 18.54
C TYR A 126 -7.80 7.53 19.95
N VAL A 127 -8.19 6.70 20.90
CA VAL A 127 -8.23 7.02 22.33
C VAL A 127 -7.32 6.04 23.06
N PRO A 128 -6.23 6.49 23.72
CA PRO A 128 -5.38 5.60 24.51
C PRO A 128 -6.07 5.18 25.82
N LYS A 129 -5.80 3.97 26.30
CA LYS A 129 -6.29 3.49 27.61
C LYS A 129 -5.58 4.16 28.79
N ILE A 130 -4.31 4.55 28.59
CA ILE A 130 -3.43 5.09 29.63
C ILE A 130 -3.09 6.54 29.31
N GLY A 131 -3.04 7.39 30.32
CA GLY A 131 -2.77 8.82 30.19
C GLY A 131 -4.02 9.63 29.90
N SER A 132 -3.88 10.67 29.08
CA SER A 132 -5.02 11.47 28.63
C SER A 132 -5.94 10.60 27.77
N ARG A 133 -7.18 10.43 28.21
CA ARG A 133 -8.23 9.71 27.45
C ARG A 133 -8.90 10.59 26.39
N GLU A 134 -8.24 11.67 26.00
CA GLU A 134 -8.74 12.55 24.96
C GLU A 134 -8.52 11.91 23.59
N PRO A 135 -9.52 11.99 22.70
CA PRO A 135 -9.37 11.53 21.32
C PRO A 135 -8.25 12.29 20.62
N ARG A 136 -7.35 11.56 19.98
CA ARG A 136 -6.33 12.11 19.10
C ARG A 136 -6.72 11.85 17.67
N VAL A 137 -6.63 12.87 16.82
CA VAL A 137 -6.90 12.78 15.39
C VAL A 137 -5.62 13.16 14.66
N GLU A 138 -5.14 12.26 13.80
CA GLU A 138 -3.94 12.47 13.00
C GLU A 138 -4.26 12.25 11.53
N PRO A 139 -3.92 13.21 10.65
CA PRO A 139 -3.98 12.97 9.21
C PRO A 139 -2.98 11.88 8.84
N ARG A 140 -3.37 10.99 7.93
CA ARG A 140 -2.56 9.85 7.51
C ARG A 140 -2.70 9.59 6.03
N VAL A 141 -1.61 9.07 5.47
CA VAL A 141 -1.59 8.48 4.13
C VAL A 141 -1.22 7.00 4.29
N TRP A 142 -2.07 6.12 3.79
CA TRP A 142 -1.81 4.68 3.78
C TRP A 142 -1.41 4.26 2.37
N ASN A 143 -0.30 3.56 2.27
CA ASN A 143 0.16 2.93 1.04
C ASN A 143 0.06 1.42 1.19
N PHE A 144 -0.75 0.80 0.35
CA PHE A 144 -0.99 -0.64 0.32
C PHE A 144 -0.42 -1.24 -0.94
N THR A 145 0.17 -2.42 -0.82
CA THR A 145 0.41 -3.34 -1.92
C THR A 145 -0.41 -4.60 -1.67
N LEU A 146 -1.06 -5.09 -2.73
CA LEU A 146 -1.97 -6.23 -2.64
C LEU A 146 -1.66 -7.20 -3.77
N HIS A 147 -1.97 -8.47 -3.56
CA HIS A 147 -1.99 -9.51 -4.58
C HIS A 147 -3.32 -10.25 -4.55
N LYS A 148 -3.66 -10.86 -5.67
CA LYS A 148 -4.84 -11.71 -5.81
C LYS A 148 -4.43 -13.18 -5.64
N ASP A 149 -5.05 -13.86 -4.69
CA ASP A 149 -4.86 -15.27 -4.42
C ASP A 149 -6.22 -15.97 -4.39
N GLY A 150 -6.40 -17.00 -5.25
CA GLY A 150 -7.65 -17.75 -5.30
C GLY A 150 -8.91 -16.91 -5.60
N GLY A 151 -8.76 -15.74 -6.22
CA GLY A 151 -9.85 -14.81 -6.50
C GLY A 151 -10.09 -13.76 -5.40
N GLU A 152 -9.40 -13.84 -4.27
CA GLU A 152 -9.46 -12.86 -3.20
C GLU A 152 -8.22 -11.94 -3.22
N TRP A 153 -8.43 -10.67 -2.89
CA TRP A 153 -7.34 -9.71 -2.75
C TRP A 153 -6.83 -9.69 -1.32
N MET A 154 -5.52 -9.91 -1.16
CA MET A 154 -4.82 -9.91 0.11
C MET A 154 -3.80 -8.78 0.16
N ILE A 155 -3.57 -8.21 1.34
CA ILE A 155 -2.57 -7.17 1.56
C ILE A 155 -1.20 -7.83 1.79
N ASP A 156 -0.20 -7.44 1.00
CA ASP A 156 1.20 -7.82 1.21
C ASP A 156 1.89 -6.87 2.18
N ASN A 157 1.62 -5.57 2.00
CA ASN A 157 2.24 -4.54 2.80
C ASN A 157 1.27 -3.38 3.00
N ALA A 158 1.25 -2.85 4.20
CA ALA A 158 0.53 -1.64 4.57
C ALA A 158 1.47 -0.70 5.35
N ARG A 159 1.63 0.51 4.85
CA ARG A 159 2.41 1.57 5.52
C ARG A 159 1.54 2.78 5.74
N ALA A 160 1.55 3.29 6.96
CA ALA A 160 0.89 4.54 7.31
C ALA A 160 1.95 5.61 7.55
N GLU A 161 1.83 6.73 6.84
CA GLU A 161 2.71 7.88 6.92
C GLU A 161 1.92 9.11 7.43
N ARG A 162 2.64 10.05 8.02
CA ARG A 162 2.08 11.33 8.49
C ARG A 162 2.16 12.39 7.43
#